data_3d8b1667aa47a38e3e2d01a0904d5ee9
#
_entry.id   3d8b1667aa47a38e3e2d01a0904d5ee9
#
_cell.length_a   1.000
_cell.length_b   1.000
_cell.length_c   1.000
_cell.angle_alpha   90.00
_cell.angle_beta   90.00
_cell.angle_gamma   90.00
#
_symmetry.space_group_name_H-M   'P 1'
#
loop_
_entity.id
_entity.type
_entity.pdbx_description
1 polymer ?
#
loop_
_entity_poly.entity_id
_entity_poly.type
_entity_poly.pdbx_seq_one_letter_code
_entity_poly.pdbx_strand_id
1 'polypeptide(L)'
;MMKPSRILCCMLLAVTLAWTEASGAATRVDVIKLTGPIGPVSVQHVSAAIERAEDDRSECLVIMLDTPGGLLESTQMIIKDMLASNVPVVVYVAPSGAGAGSAGVFITMSAHVAAMAPGTSIGAASPVGIGGAVADSTMQEKIENFSVSYIRSIADKHGRNADWAEQAVRKSVALTDREAVEQNVVDLNVATLDSLLVQIDGTVVEVREGERVLRTKDAEVQIREMNWNHRVLNVLSNPNIAYLLMMLGFYGLIYEFINPGAIFPGVVGGMCVIIGLFALQTLPINYAGLLLLLLGLGLFVTELFLVSGGLLTVGGAVAFTIGSMMLIDSPYPYLRISLYAIIPAVIATGAFVLFAVGYALKAQKRRTTTGSQGLIGETGRARAAVDARSGKVFVHGEYWFATSDAPITPDTPIRVLKVNGLRLQVESLDSNADATKQGEDSHVV
;
A
#
# COMPACT_ATOMS: atom_id res chain seq x y z
N MET A 1 45.59 69.28 19.01
CA MET A 1 45.68 69.18 17.56
C MET A 1 45.78 67.68 17.18
N MET A 2 44.74 67.09 16.73
CA MET A 2 44.79 65.69 16.21
C MET A 2 45.50 65.65 14.87
N LYS A 3 46.45 64.72 14.72
CA LYS A 3 47.22 64.58 13.48
C LYS A 3 46.24 64.19 12.29
N PRO A 4 46.40 64.83 11.12
CA PRO A 4 45.52 64.67 9.97
C PRO A 4 45.41 63.21 9.50
N SER A 5 46.38 62.34 9.77
CA SER A 5 46.41 60.93 9.47
C SER A 5 45.34 60.09 10.22
N ARG A 6 44.94 60.54 11.44
CA ARG A 6 43.90 59.84 12.22
C ARG A 6 42.50 60.21 11.75
N ILE A 7 42.26 61.37 11.23
CA ILE A 7 40.97 61.80 10.65
C ILE A 7 40.71 61.07 9.34
N LEU A 8 41.77 60.93 8.52
CA LEU A 8 41.65 60.15 7.26
C LEU A 8 41.39 58.68 7.48
N CYS A 9 42.00 58.07 8.53
CA CYS A 9 41.77 56.67 8.89
C CYS A 9 40.36 56.44 9.43
N CYS A 10 39.81 57.36 10.22
CA CYS A 10 38.43 57.30 10.72
C CYS A 10 37.39 57.51 9.59
N MET A 11 37.67 58.39 8.62
CA MET A 11 36.81 58.56 7.44
C MET A 11 36.84 57.35 6.53
N LEU A 12 38.00 56.71 6.30
CA LEU A 12 38.10 55.46 5.54
C LEU A 12 37.39 54.28 6.25
N LEU A 13 37.49 54.16 7.57
CA LEU A 13 36.77 53.17 8.37
C LEU A 13 35.25 53.39 8.35
N ALA A 14 34.78 54.65 8.40
CA ALA A 14 33.36 54.99 8.31
C ALA A 14 32.77 54.69 6.91
N VAL A 15 33.54 54.89 5.84
CA VAL A 15 33.13 54.55 4.46
C VAL A 15 33.09 53.04 4.25
N THR A 16 34.01 52.26 4.83
CA THR A 16 33.96 50.79 4.73
C THR A 16 32.85 50.19 5.57
N LEU A 17 32.48 50.76 6.72
CA LEU A 17 31.31 50.33 7.49
C LEU A 17 29.97 50.67 6.80
N ALA A 18 29.90 51.77 6.04
CA ALA A 18 28.67 52.13 5.30
C ALA A 18 28.43 51.26 4.06
N TRP A 19 29.43 50.53 3.56
CA TRP A 19 29.30 49.63 2.43
C TRP A 19 28.95 48.18 2.82
N THR A 20 28.97 47.85 4.13
CA THR A 20 28.61 46.50 4.61
C THR A 20 27.11 46.31 4.90
N GLU A 21 26.30 47.38 4.84
CA GLU A 21 24.86 47.28 5.13
C GLU A 21 23.97 47.14 3.89
N ALA A 22 24.51 47.04 2.68
CA ALA A 22 23.73 46.89 1.45
C ALA A 22 23.82 45.50 0.84
N SER A 23 24.21 44.48 1.61
CA SER A 23 23.93 43.10 1.21
C SER A 23 22.50 42.82 1.65
N GLY A 24 21.53 43.25 0.84
CA GLY A 24 20.14 42.88 1.01
C GLY A 24 20.07 41.34 1.09
N ALA A 25 19.69 40.83 2.26
CA ALA A 25 19.42 39.40 2.38
C ALA A 25 18.49 39.05 1.22
N ALA A 26 18.92 38.13 0.36
CA ALA A 26 18.11 37.69 -0.77
C ALA A 26 16.73 37.26 -0.22
N THR A 27 15.68 37.89 -0.73
CA THR A 27 14.32 37.52 -0.35
C THR A 27 14.12 36.05 -0.73
N ARG A 28 13.49 35.27 0.13
CA ARG A 28 13.33 33.85 -0.06
C ARG A 28 11.88 33.47 -0.10
N VAL A 29 11.52 32.58 -1.03
CA VAL A 29 10.20 31.99 -1.15
C VAL A 29 10.32 30.48 -0.97
N ASP A 30 9.61 29.95 0.02
CA ASP A 30 9.50 28.51 0.21
C ASP A 30 8.35 27.95 -0.64
N VAL A 31 8.58 26.79 -1.28
CA VAL A 31 7.61 26.13 -2.14
C VAL A 31 7.44 24.68 -1.70
N ILE A 32 6.20 24.26 -1.49
CA ILE A 32 5.86 22.85 -1.25
C ILE A 32 4.92 22.34 -2.33
N LYS A 33 4.94 21.01 -2.54
CA LYS A 33 3.98 20.33 -3.40
C LYS A 33 2.98 19.57 -2.54
N LEU A 34 1.70 19.80 -2.78
CA LEU A 34 0.61 19.10 -2.10
C LEU A 34 -0.22 18.37 -3.16
N THR A 35 0.15 17.11 -3.41
CA THR A 35 -0.46 16.25 -4.43
C THR A 35 -1.20 15.07 -3.82
N GLY A 36 -2.35 14.72 -4.43
CA GLY A 36 -3.18 13.60 -3.99
C GLY A 36 -4.20 13.97 -2.91
N PRO A 37 -4.78 12.97 -2.22
CA PRO A 37 -5.85 13.19 -1.26
C PRO A 37 -5.38 13.98 -0.03
N ILE A 38 -6.23 14.90 0.43
CA ILE A 38 -5.99 15.67 1.67
C ILE A 38 -6.33 14.82 2.89
N GLY A 39 -5.32 14.55 3.71
CA GLY A 39 -5.43 13.73 4.91
C GLY A 39 -4.50 14.22 6.03
N PRO A 40 -4.38 13.46 7.14
CA PRO A 40 -3.56 13.85 8.28
C PRO A 40 -2.09 14.11 7.94
N VAL A 41 -1.53 13.37 6.98
CA VAL A 41 -0.14 13.60 6.51
C VAL A 41 -0.02 14.93 5.77
N SER A 42 -1.05 15.30 5.00
CA SER A 42 -1.12 16.62 4.32
C SER A 42 -1.12 17.76 5.34
N VAL A 43 -1.87 17.61 6.44
CA VAL A 43 -1.87 18.59 7.54
C VAL A 43 -0.47 18.77 8.11
N GLN A 44 0.18 17.68 8.53
CA GLN A 44 1.53 17.73 9.09
C GLN A 44 2.55 18.36 8.13
N HIS A 45 2.42 18.08 6.82
CA HIS A 45 3.31 18.64 5.82
C HIS A 45 3.13 20.14 5.66
N VAL A 46 1.89 20.64 5.60
CA VAL A 46 1.59 22.07 5.48
C VAL A 46 1.95 22.82 6.77
N SER A 47 1.57 22.30 7.95
CA SER A 47 1.91 22.92 9.24
C SER A 47 3.43 23.06 9.41
N ALA A 48 4.19 21.98 9.16
CA ALA A 48 5.65 22.04 9.22
C ALA A 48 6.28 22.96 8.18
N ALA A 49 5.63 23.18 7.02
CA ALA A 49 6.10 24.11 6.02
C ALA A 49 5.85 25.56 6.44
N ILE A 50 4.71 25.85 7.04
CA ILE A 50 4.38 27.17 7.59
C ILE A 50 5.38 27.52 8.73
N GLU A 51 5.56 26.62 9.72
CA GLU A 51 6.49 26.83 10.82
C GLU A 51 7.92 27.13 10.31
N ARG A 52 8.41 26.36 9.35
CA ARG A 52 9.73 26.60 8.75
C ARG A 52 9.81 27.92 7.99
N ALA A 53 8.76 28.27 7.24
CA ALA A 53 8.74 29.52 6.52
C ALA A 53 8.76 30.72 7.47
N GLU A 54 8.12 30.60 8.66
CA GLU A 54 8.17 31.59 9.73
C GLU A 54 9.57 31.65 10.36
N ASP A 55 10.16 30.51 10.71
CA ASP A 55 11.52 30.42 11.29
C ASP A 55 12.58 30.98 10.35
N ASP A 56 12.49 30.64 9.07
CA ASP A 56 13.39 31.07 8.01
C ASP A 56 13.13 32.53 7.55
N ARG A 57 12.05 33.15 8.05
CA ARG A 57 11.57 34.48 7.64
C ARG A 57 11.35 34.60 6.14
N SER A 58 10.77 33.56 5.55
CA SER A 58 10.44 33.53 4.14
C SER A 58 9.43 34.63 3.79
N GLU A 59 9.53 35.17 2.59
CA GLU A 59 8.61 36.21 2.10
C GLU A 59 7.18 35.69 1.96
N CYS A 60 7.05 34.48 1.43
CA CYS A 60 5.81 33.71 1.40
C CYS A 60 6.08 32.21 1.31
N LEU A 61 5.06 31.42 1.62
CA LEU A 61 4.98 29.99 1.35
C LEU A 61 4.07 29.76 0.15
N VAL A 62 4.57 29.14 -0.92
CA VAL A 62 3.76 28.72 -2.08
C VAL A 62 3.41 27.25 -1.95
N ILE A 63 2.12 26.92 -1.94
CA ILE A 63 1.59 25.56 -1.99
C ILE A 63 1.17 25.25 -3.42
N MET A 64 1.97 24.47 -4.14
CA MET A 64 1.57 23.93 -5.44
C MET A 64 0.58 22.79 -5.21
N LEU A 65 -0.68 23.03 -5.58
CA LEU A 65 -1.81 22.15 -5.24
C LEU A 65 -2.30 21.36 -6.46
N ASP A 66 -2.44 20.02 -6.26
CA ASP A 66 -3.12 19.12 -7.18
C ASP A 66 -3.84 18.03 -6.38
N THR A 67 -5.14 18.19 -6.15
CA THR A 67 -5.92 17.31 -5.29
C THR A 67 -7.31 17.00 -5.82
N PRO A 68 -7.76 15.74 -5.73
CA PRO A 68 -9.15 15.39 -6.00
C PRO A 68 -10.09 15.73 -4.81
N GLY A 69 -9.52 16.11 -3.65
CA GLY A 69 -10.24 16.33 -2.40
C GLY A 69 -9.64 15.56 -1.23
N GLY A 70 -10.43 15.38 -0.17
CA GLY A 70 -9.98 14.64 1.01
C GLY A 70 -10.88 14.81 2.22
N LEU A 71 -10.34 14.58 3.41
CA LEU A 71 -11.07 14.63 4.67
C LEU A 71 -11.38 16.08 5.06
N LEU A 72 -12.65 16.34 5.42
CA LEU A 72 -13.10 17.68 5.83
C LEU A 72 -12.31 18.19 7.05
N GLU A 73 -12.11 17.34 8.05
CA GLU A 73 -11.35 17.69 9.25
C GLU A 73 -9.91 18.11 8.93
N SER A 74 -9.22 17.32 8.10
CA SER A 74 -7.87 17.66 7.65
C SER A 74 -7.82 18.97 6.87
N THR A 75 -8.85 19.21 6.03
CA THR A 75 -8.99 20.46 5.29
C THR A 75 -9.13 21.65 6.23
N GLN A 76 -9.99 21.54 7.24
CA GLN A 76 -10.18 22.58 8.25
C GLN A 76 -8.92 22.87 9.06
N MET A 77 -8.14 21.85 9.40
CA MET A 77 -6.86 22.02 10.11
C MET A 77 -5.87 22.81 9.25
N ILE A 78 -5.72 22.44 7.97
CA ILE A 78 -4.85 23.17 7.01
C ILE A 78 -5.27 24.64 6.92
N ILE A 79 -6.56 24.89 6.72
CA ILE A 79 -7.08 26.26 6.61
C ILE A 79 -6.83 27.06 7.89
N LYS A 80 -7.03 26.44 9.05
CA LYS A 80 -6.78 27.08 10.34
C LYS A 80 -5.30 27.50 10.46
N ASP A 81 -4.38 26.62 10.06
CA ASP A 81 -2.93 26.90 10.10
C ASP A 81 -2.57 27.99 9.10
N MET A 82 -3.14 27.96 7.88
CA MET A 82 -2.93 29.04 6.89
C MET A 82 -3.41 30.41 7.38
N LEU A 83 -4.60 30.46 7.98
CA LEU A 83 -5.19 31.70 8.51
C LEU A 83 -4.50 32.21 9.77
N ALA A 84 -3.80 31.33 10.52
CA ALA A 84 -3.02 31.67 11.70
C ALA A 84 -1.57 32.02 11.38
N SER A 85 -1.13 31.86 10.14
CA SER A 85 0.24 32.09 9.71
C SER A 85 0.59 33.58 9.70
N ASN A 86 1.82 33.89 10.12
CA ASN A 86 2.45 35.21 9.96
C ASN A 86 3.18 35.37 8.63
N VAL A 87 3.41 34.24 7.93
CA VAL A 87 3.95 34.21 6.56
C VAL A 87 2.80 34.11 5.57
N PRO A 88 2.73 34.99 4.55
CA PRO A 88 1.74 34.88 3.50
C PRO A 88 1.74 33.50 2.84
N VAL A 89 0.59 32.84 2.76
CA VAL A 89 0.43 31.56 2.08
C VAL A 89 -0.24 31.78 0.73
N VAL A 90 0.47 31.41 -0.32
CA VAL A 90 0.02 31.45 -1.71
C VAL A 90 -0.36 30.04 -2.13
N VAL A 91 -1.57 29.83 -2.66
CA VAL A 91 -1.96 28.55 -3.25
C VAL A 91 -1.95 28.67 -4.77
N TYR A 92 -1.20 27.81 -5.40
CA TYR A 92 -1.07 27.74 -6.85
C TYR A 92 -1.51 26.36 -7.36
N VAL A 93 -2.68 26.31 -7.98
CA VAL A 93 -3.19 25.07 -8.59
C VAL A 93 -2.36 24.77 -9.84
N ALA A 94 -1.46 23.83 -9.74
CA ALA A 94 -0.45 23.53 -10.76
C ALA A 94 0.11 22.09 -10.59
N PRO A 95 0.71 21.53 -11.65
CA PRO A 95 0.94 22.06 -13.01
C PRO A 95 -0.33 22.05 -13.89
N SER A 96 -0.20 22.41 -15.16
CA SER A 96 -1.29 22.25 -16.14
C SER A 96 -1.85 20.83 -16.09
N GLY A 97 -3.19 20.69 -16.04
CA GLY A 97 -3.90 19.44 -15.83
C GLY A 97 -4.18 19.11 -14.36
N ALA A 98 -3.63 19.88 -13.41
CA ALA A 98 -3.96 19.76 -12.00
C ALA A 98 -5.41 20.19 -11.69
N GLY A 99 -5.93 19.76 -10.55
CA GLY A 99 -7.24 20.12 -10.05
C GLY A 99 -7.24 20.53 -8.58
N ALA A 100 -8.10 21.49 -8.25
CA ALA A 100 -8.46 21.82 -6.87
C ALA A 100 -9.89 21.32 -6.59
N GLY A 101 -10.04 19.97 -6.49
CA GLY A 101 -11.32 19.33 -6.24
C GLY A 101 -11.69 19.33 -4.75
N SER A 102 -12.97 19.42 -4.42
CA SER A 102 -13.51 19.25 -3.07
C SER A 102 -12.70 20.03 -1.99
N ALA A 103 -11.89 19.34 -1.16
CA ALA A 103 -11.00 19.99 -0.18
C ALA A 103 -10.11 21.08 -0.80
N GLY A 104 -9.69 20.90 -2.07
CA GLY A 104 -8.85 21.84 -2.79
C GLY A 104 -9.52 23.20 -2.99
N VAL A 105 -10.86 23.23 -3.18
CA VAL A 105 -11.63 24.48 -3.27
C VAL A 105 -11.47 25.30 -1.99
N PHE A 106 -11.69 24.67 -0.84
CA PHE A 106 -11.58 25.32 0.46
C PHE A 106 -10.17 25.85 0.73
N ILE A 107 -9.15 25.03 0.44
CA ILE A 107 -7.73 25.39 0.63
C ILE A 107 -7.37 26.56 -0.29
N THR A 108 -7.76 26.50 -1.58
CA THR A 108 -7.46 27.56 -2.54
C THR A 108 -8.15 28.88 -2.16
N MET A 109 -9.42 28.81 -1.77
CA MET A 109 -10.17 30.01 -1.36
C MET A 109 -9.75 30.59 -0.01
N SER A 110 -9.00 29.84 0.81
CA SER A 110 -8.44 30.32 2.08
C SER A 110 -7.03 30.94 1.95
N ALA A 111 -6.44 30.88 0.78
CA ALA A 111 -5.10 31.43 0.53
C ALA A 111 -5.08 32.98 0.58
N HIS A 112 -3.99 33.55 1.01
CA HIS A 112 -3.77 35.01 0.94
C HIS A 112 -3.70 35.46 -0.52
N VAL A 113 -3.08 34.66 -1.40
CA VAL A 113 -3.18 34.78 -2.86
C VAL A 113 -3.50 33.42 -3.45
N ALA A 114 -4.52 33.35 -4.30
CA ALA A 114 -4.93 32.15 -5.01
C ALA A 114 -4.64 32.28 -6.50
N ALA A 115 -3.91 31.31 -7.06
CA ALA A 115 -3.57 31.31 -8.47
C ALA A 115 -3.79 29.93 -9.10
N MET A 116 -4.03 29.93 -10.40
CA MET A 116 -4.22 28.71 -11.20
C MET A 116 -3.32 28.72 -12.43
N ALA A 117 -2.78 27.56 -12.80
CA ALA A 117 -2.09 27.37 -14.07
C ALA A 117 -3.11 27.17 -15.21
N PRO A 118 -2.76 27.54 -16.47
CA PRO A 118 -3.61 27.25 -17.60
C PRO A 118 -3.92 25.74 -17.74
N GLY A 119 -5.18 25.41 -18.03
CA GLY A 119 -5.65 24.04 -18.17
C GLY A 119 -5.86 23.30 -16.85
N THR A 120 -6.03 24.03 -15.74
CA THR A 120 -6.43 23.47 -14.44
C THR A 120 -7.90 23.71 -14.18
N SER A 121 -8.45 23.08 -13.14
CA SER A 121 -9.86 23.23 -12.76
C SER A 121 -10.02 23.37 -11.25
N ILE A 122 -11.10 24.04 -10.82
CA ILE A 122 -11.46 24.17 -9.41
C ILE A 122 -12.96 23.92 -9.25
N GLY A 123 -13.37 23.13 -8.24
CA GLY A 123 -14.81 22.94 -7.99
C GLY A 123 -15.17 21.58 -7.41
N ALA A 124 -16.48 21.27 -7.52
CA ALA A 124 -17.11 20.04 -7.04
C ALA A 124 -16.78 19.78 -5.54
N ALA A 125 -17.25 20.68 -4.67
CA ALA A 125 -16.92 20.69 -3.24
C ALA A 125 -18.03 20.10 -2.34
N SER A 126 -19.00 19.36 -2.91
CA SER A 126 -20.07 18.73 -2.12
C SER A 126 -19.50 17.72 -1.11
N PRO A 127 -19.86 17.83 0.18
CA PRO A 127 -19.45 16.86 1.17
C PRO A 127 -20.16 15.53 0.92
N VAL A 128 -19.39 14.44 0.90
CA VAL A 128 -19.93 13.08 0.82
C VAL A 128 -19.64 12.34 2.11
N GLY A 129 -20.64 11.62 2.62
CA GLY A 129 -20.49 10.83 3.84
C GLY A 129 -19.43 9.75 3.67
N ILE A 130 -18.60 9.55 4.70
CA ILE A 130 -17.63 8.47 4.75
C ILE A 130 -18.33 7.26 5.41
N GLY A 131 -18.33 6.10 4.72
CA GLY A 131 -18.70 4.83 5.34
C GLY A 131 -20.05 4.24 4.97
N GLY A 132 -20.54 4.42 3.70
CA GLY A 132 -21.62 3.57 3.11
C GLY A 132 -22.93 3.41 3.89
N ALA A 133 -22.97 3.81 5.15
CA ALA A 133 -24.22 3.96 5.86
C ALA A 133 -25.00 5.08 5.17
N VAL A 134 -26.24 4.80 4.81
CA VAL A 134 -27.19 5.84 4.41
C VAL A 134 -27.21 6.83 5.57
N ALA A 135 -26.36 7.88 5.46
CA ALA A 135 -26.36 8.94 6.45
C ALA A 135 -27.81 9.43 6.51
N ASP A 136 -28.37 9.50 7.71
CA ASP A 136 -29.67 10.11 7.93
C ASP A 136 -29.68 11.42 7.15
N SER A 137 -30.70 11.62 6.30
CA SER A 137 -30.83 12.80 5.45
C SER A 137 -30.59 14.09 6.24
N THR A 138 -30.99 14.12 7.48
CA THR A 138 -30.76 15.22 8.43
C THR A 138 -29.28 15.44 8.75
N MET A 139 -28.46 14.39 8.87
CA MET A 139 -27.03 14.53 9.13
C MET A 139 -26.31 15.06 7.89
N GLN A 140 -26.67 14.56 6.72
CA GLN A 140 -26.11 15.03 5.45
C GLN A 140 -26.40 16.51 5.21
N GLU A 141 -27.65 16.95 5.47
CA GLU A 141 -28.05 18.36 5.37
C GLU A 141 -27.27 19.24 6.37
N LYS A 142 -27.03 18.76 7.61
CA LYS A 142 -26.22 19.48 8.60
C LYS A 142 -24.78 19.67 8.12
N ILE A 143 -24.15 18.62 7.59
CA ILE A 143 -22.77 18.68 7.09
C ILE A 143 -22.70 19.63 5.88
N GLU A 144 -23.66 19.58 4.97
CA GLU A 144 -23.72 20.46 3.82
C GLU A 144 -23.87 21.94 4.26
N ASN A 145 -24.85 22.24 5.12
CA ASN A 145 -25.10 23.61 5.60
C ASN A 145 -23.89 24.15 6.40
N PHE A 146 -23.23 23.32 7.20
CA PHE A 146 -21.99 23.69 7.86
C PHE A 146 -20.89 24.03 6.85
N SER A 147 -20.69 23.18 5.83
CA SER A 147 -19.67 23.36 4.79
C SER A 147 -19.93 24.63 3.97
N VAL A 148 -21.20 24.93 3.66
CA VAL A 148 -21.62 26.17 2.99
C VAL A 148 -21.29 27.38 3.85
N SER A 149 -21.68 27.37 5.13
CA SER A 149 -21.39 28.49 6.03
C SER A 149 -19.88 28.72 6.16
N TYR A 150 -19.11 27.64 6.25
CA TYR A 150 -17.67 27.69 6.40
C TYR A 150 -16.98 28.27 5.15
N ILE A 151 -17.33 27.80 3.94
CA ILE A 151 -16.70 28.29 2.72
C ILE A 151 -17.11 29.73 2.39
N ARG A 152 -18.36 30.13 2.67
CA ARG A 152 -18.79 31.51 2.52
C ARG A 152 -17.98 32.44 3.41
N SER A 153 -17.80 32.07 4.69
CA SER A 153 -16.98 32.85 5.63
C SER A 153 -15.53 33.01 5.15
N ILE A 154 -14.95 31.98 4.55
CA ILE A 154 -13.60 32.02 3.95
C ILE A 154 -13.56 32.97 2.74
N ALA A 155 -14.55 32.81 1.85
CA ALA A 155 -14.67 33.63 0.64
C ALA A 155 -14.80 35.09 0.98
N ASP A 156 -15.72 35.42 1.90
CA ASP A 156 -15.97 36.82 2.36
C ASP A 156 -14.70 37.42 2.99
N LYS A 157 -13.96 36.64 3.80
CA LYS A 157 -12.70 37.10 4.43
C LYS A 157 -11.66 37.54 3.39
N HIS A 158 -11.56 36.84 2.28
CA HIS A 158 -10.57 37.12 1.23
C HIS A 158 -11.17 37.89 0.03
N GLY A 159 -12.39 38.41 0.15
CA GLY A 159 -13.07 39.19 -0.90
C GLY A 159 -13.36 38.39 -2.17
N ARG A 160 -13.48 37.04 -2.05
CA ARG A 160 -13.77 36.12 -3.16
C ARG A 160 -15.27 35.85 -3.32
N ASN A 161 -15.65 35.18 -4.40
CA ASN A 161 -17.05 34.93 -4.75
C ASN A 161 -17.70 33.89 -3.82
N ALA A 162 -18.40 34.35 -2.78
CA ALA A 162 -19.08 33.52 -1.81
C ALA A 162 -20.28 32.77 -2.39
N ASP A 163 -20.97 33.36 -3.40
CA ASP A 163 -22.14 32.73 -4.02
C ASP A 163 -21.75 31.57 -4.91
N TRP A 164 -20.64 31.67 -5.63
CA TRP A 164 -20.08 30.54 -6.36
C TRP A 164 -19.61 29.47 -5.39
N ALA A 165 -18.92 29.84 -4.31
CA ALA A 165 -18.44 28.92 -3.30
C ALA A 165 -19.58 28.07 -2.68
N GLU A 166 -20.74 28.70 -2.39
CA GLU A 166 -21.93 27.96 -1.99
C GLU A 166 -22.42 26.99 -3.06
N GLN A 167 -22.44 27.41 -4.34
CA GLN A 167 -22.83 26.53 -5.44
C GLN A 167 -21.86 25.35 -5.64
N ALA A 168 -20.56 25.56 -5.43
CA ALA A 168 -19.56 24.49 -5.48
C ALA A 168 -19.84 23.42 -4.43
N VAL A 169 -20.33 23.79 -3.23
CA VAL A 169 -20.75 22.87 -2.18
C VAL A 169 -22.11 22.24 -2.45
N ARG A 170 -23.13 23.02 -2.77
CA ARG A 170 -24.51 22.51 -2.93
C ARG A 170 -24.76 21.78 -4.24
N LYS A 171 -24.14 22.23 -5.33
CA LYS A 171 -24.42 21.78 -6.70
C LYS A 171 -23.22 21.13 -7.40
N SER A 172 -22.10 21.00 -6.71
CA SER A 172 -20.84 20.45 -7.29
C SER A 172 -20.40 21.16 -8.57
N VAL A 173 -20.65 22.47 -8.70
CA VAL A 173 -20.19 23.22 -9.86
C VAL A 173 -18.66 23.30 -9.87
N ALA A 174 -18.08 23.33 -11.06
CA ALA A 174 -16.65 23.48 -11.28
C ALA A 174 -16.39 24.52 -12.35
N LEU A 175 -15.23 25.16 -12.31
CA LEU A 175 -14.76 26.17 -13.24
C LEU A 175 -13.40 25.80 -13.82
N THR A 176 -13.15 26.25 -15.01
CA THR A 176 -11.81 26.30 -15.61
C THR A 176 -10.98 27.44 -14.97
N ASP A 177 -9.69 27.39 -15.19
CA ASP A 177 -8.73 28.40 -14.74
C ASP A 177 -9.12 29.84 -15.14
N ARG A 178 -9.66 30.05 -16.34
CA ARG A 178 -10.10 31.36 -16.82
C ARG A 178 -11.39 31.83 -16.16
N GLU A 179 -12.39 30.97 -16.14
CA GLU A 179 -13.66 31.27 -15.50
C GLU A 179 -13.50 31.56 -14.00
N ALA A 180 -12.54 30.89 -13.34
CA ALA A 180 -12.25 31.10 -11.93
C ALA A 180 -11.72 32.52 -11.63
N VAL A 181 -10.91 33.09 -12.52
CA VAL A 181 -10.49 34.49 -12.42
C VAL A 181 -11.64 35.45 -12.77
N GLU A 182 -12.35 35.18 -13.88
CA GLU A 182 -13.48 36.01 -14.32
C GLU A 182 -14.59 36.12 -13.25
N GLN A 183 -14.84 35.04 -12.52
CA GLN A 183 -15.82 34.98 -11.45
C GLN A 183 -15.27 35.35 -10.06
N ASN A 184 -14.04 35.83 -9.97
CA ASN A 184 -13.38 36.20 -8.70
C ASN A 184 -13.35 35.07 -7.68
N VAL A 185 -13.07 33.85 -8.13
CA VAL A 185 -12.83 32.67 -7.28
C VAL A 185 -11.36 32.56 -6.93
N VAL A 186 -10.49 32.89 -7.88
CA VAL A 186 -9.03 33.01 -7.70
C VAL A 186 -8.55 34.36 -8.23
N ASP A 187 -7.38 34.78 -7.78
CA ASP A 187 -6.86 36.11 -8.08
C ASP A 187 -6.11 36.16 -9.43
N LEU A 188 -5.43 35.05 -9.80
CA LEU A 188 -4.53 35.04 -10.95
C LEU A 188 -4.61 33.74 -11.76
N ASN A 189 -4.41 33.89 -13.09
CA ASN A 189 -4.13 32.78 -13.99
C ASN A 189 -2.73 32.96 -14.58
N VAL A 190 -1.78 32.10 -14.21
CA VAL A 190 -0.37 32.23 -14.59
C VAL A 190 0.25 30.89 -14.94
N ALA A 191 1.10 30.87 -15.98
CA ALA A 191 1.59 29.63 -16.56
C ALA A 191 2.73 28.96 -15.76
N THR A 192 3.55 29.75 -15.04
CA THR A 192 4.73 29.26 -14.35
C THR A 192 4.87 29.87 -12.97
N LEU A 193 5.59 29.19 -12.08
CA LEU A 193 5.89 29.70 -10.75
C LEU A 193 6.64 31.04 -10.81
N ASP A 194 7.60 31.17 -11.71
CA ASP A 194 8.36 32.43 -11.86
C ASP A 194 7.45 33.59 -12.27
N SER A 195 6.51 33.34 -13.20
CA SER A 195 5.51 34.35 -13.58
C SER A 195 4.57 34.69 -12.42
N LEU A 196 4.23 33.73 -11.57
CA LEU A 196 3.43 33.94 -10.37
C LEU A 196 4.19 34.91 -9.42
N LEU A 197 5.45 34.60 -9.12
CA LEU A 197 6.26 35.41 -8.20
C LEU A 197 6.44 36.86 -8.70
N VAL A 198 6.56 37.05 -10.01
CA VAL A 198 6.64 38.40 -10.61
C VAL A 198 5.30 39.14 -10.49
N GLN A 199 4.16 38.45 -10.67
CA GLN A 199 2.85 39.10 -10.65
C GLN A 199 2.36 39.44 -9.25
N ILE A 200 2.73 38.64 -8.23
CA ILE A 200 2.34 38.92 -6.84
C ILE A 200 3.28 39.89 -6.13
N ASP A 201 4.39 40.29 -6.78
CA ASP A 201 5.33 41.24 -6.21
C ASP A 201 4.65 42.60 -5.98
N GLY A 202 4.85 43.17 -4.80
CA GLY A 202 4.20 44.41 -4.38
C GLY A 202 2.73 44.26 -3.91
N THR A 203 2.15 43.06 -3.96
CA THR A 203 0.79 42.81 -3.44
C THR A 203 0.78 42.93 -1.92
N VAL A 204 -0.22 43.66 -1.40
CA VAL A 204 -0.48 43.76 0.04
C VAL A 204 -1.44 42.65 0.46
N VAL A 205 -1.05 41.86 1.45
CA VAL A 205 -1.87 40.78 2.01
C VAL A 205 -2.01 40.94 3.51
N GLU A 206 -3.16 40.58 4.05
CA GLU A 206 -3.42 40.60 5.49
C GLU A 206 -3.03 39.25 6.10
N VAL A 207 -2.05 39.21 6.97
CA VAL A 207 -1.64 38.06 7.77
C VAL A 207 -2.05 38.25 9.23
N ARG A 208 -1.82 37.25 10.08
CA ARG A 208 -2.22 37.30 11.50
C ARG A 208 -1.74 38.58 12.24
N GLU A 209 -0.53 39.01 12.00
CA GLU A 209 0.08 40.18 12.68
C GLU A 209 -0.12 41.51 11.94
N GLY A 210 -0.91 41.57 10.89
CA GLY A 210 -1.21 42.77 10.13
C GLY A 210 -0.90 42.68 8.64
N GLU A 211 -0.77 43.79 7.96
CA GLU A 211 -0.52 43.82 6.51
C GLU A 211 0.95 43.56 6.20
N ARG A 212 1.22 42.76 5.17
CA ARG A 212 2.55 42.53 4.59
C ARG A 212 2.52 42.78 3.09
N VAL A 213 3.57 43.43 2.61
CA VAL A 213 3.83 43.65 1.19
C VAL A 213 4.76 42.56 0.71
N LEU A 214 4.31 41.77 -0.26
CA LEU A 214 5.09 40.68 -0.87
C LEU A 214 6.27 41.25 -1.69
N ARG A 215 7.48 40.70 -1.50
CA ARG A 215 8.68 41.02 -2.26
C ARG A 215 9.23 39.74 -2.89
N THR A 216 8.55 39.29 -3.92
CA THR A 216 8.78 37.97 -4.51
C THR A 216 9.56 38.02 -5.83
N LYS A 217 9.69 39.21 -6.42
CA LYS A 217 10.51 39.40 -7.62
C LYS A 217 11.99 39.14 -7.28
N ASP A 218 12.62 38.29 -8.08
CA ASP A 218 14.03 37.88 -7.93
C ASP A 218 14.33 37.18 -6.58
N ALA A 219 13.30 36.67 -5.87
CA ALA A 219 13.46 35.89 -4.66
C ALA A 219 14.09 34.53 -4.93
N GLU A 220 14.91 34.05 -4.02
CA GLU A 220 15.44 32.69 -4.08
C GLU A 220 14.33 31.68 -3.78
N VAL A 221 14.00 30.85 -4.77
CA VAL A 221 12.98 29.81 -4.64
C VAL A 221 13.58 28.56 -4.00
N GLN A 222 13.08 28.19 -2.83
CA GLN A 222 13.47 26.96 -2.17
C GLN A 222 12.33 25.93 -2.17
N ILE A 223 12.48 24.90 -3.01
CA ILE A 223 11.53 23.79 -3.04
C ILE A 223 11.79 22.90 -1.83
N ARG A 224 10.79 22.79 -0.96
CA ARG A 224 10.82 21.95 0.24
C ARG A 224 10.13 20.62 -0.05
N GLU A 225 10.92 19.59 -0.11
CA GLU A 225 10.36 18.25 -0.19
C GLU A 225 9.78 17.81 1.17
N MET A 226 8.78 16.94 1.09
CA MET A 226 8.23 16.28 2.26
C MET A 226 9.32 15.50 3.00
N ASN A 227 9.38 15.65 4.33
CA ASN A 227 10.30 14.87 5.15
C ASN A 227 10.12 13.37 4.88
N TRP A 228 11.22 12.61 4.97
CA TRP A 228 11.18 11.17 4.69
C TRP A 228 10.14 10.43 5.56
N ASN A 229 9.97 10.83 6.83
CA ASN A 229 8.96 10.27 7.74
C ASN A 229 7.55 10.47 7.19
N HIS A 230 7.21 11.71 6.77
CA HIS A 230 5.91 12.02 6.19
C HIS A 230 5.72 11.34 4.83
N ARG A 231 6.80 11.15 4.05
CA ARG A 231 6.76 10.41 2.78
C ARG A 231 6.41 8.95 3.02
N VAL A 232 7.03 8.30 4.02
CA VAL A 232 6.68 6.93 4.41
C VAL A 232 5.22 6.83 4.86
N LEU A 233 4.78 7.73 5.74
CA LEU A 233 3.38 7.77 6.20
C LEU A 233 2.40 8.00 5.03
N ASN A 234 2.74 8.86 4.09
CA ASN A 234 1.91 9.10 2.89
C ASN A 234 1.78 7.85 2.01
N VAL A 235 2.88 7.12 1.81
CA VAL A 235 2.85 5.83 1.10
C VAL A 235 2.00 4.81 1.85
N LEU A 236 2.15 4.71 3.16
CA LEU A 236 1.37 3.79 4.00
C LEU A 236 -0.13 4.14 4.02
N SER A 237 -0.48 5.42 3.92
CA SER A 237 -1.88 5.88 3.83
C SER A 237 -2.57 5.50 2.51
N ASN A 238 -1.83 4.95 1.53
CA ASN A 238 -2.43 4.45 0.29
C ASN A 238 -3.17 3.13 0.57
N PRO A 239 -4.49 3.03 0.25
CA PRO A 239 -5.29 1.83 0.49
C PRO A 239 -4.70 0.55 -0.11
N ASN A 240 -4.10 0.66 -1.29
CA ASN A 240 -3.50 -0.49 -1.96
C ASN A 240 -2.25 -0.99 -1.24
N ILE A 241 -1.43 -0.07 -0.72
CA ILE A 241 -0.22 -0.42 0.05
C ILE A 241 -0.61 -1.05 1.38
N ALA A 242 -1.57 -0.46 2.10
CA ALA A 242 -2.10 -1.01 3.35
C ALA A 242 -2.65 -2.43 3.14
N TYR A 243 -3.43 -2.65 2.07
CA TYR A 243 -3.96 -3.95 1.70
C TYR A 243 -2.85 -4.97 1.40
N LEU A 244 -1.87 -4.61 0.58
CA LEU A 244 -0.74 -5.50 0.24
C LEU A 244 0.12 -5.84 1.46
N LEU A 245 0.36 -4.87 2.36
CA LEU A 245 1.06 -5.12 3.63
C LEU A 245 0.29 -6.11 4.50
N MET A 246 -1.03 -5.92 4.61
CA MET A 246 -1.89 -6.84 5.38
C MET A 246 -1.86 -8.25 4.78
N MET A 247 -1.92 -8.38 3.44
CA MET A 247 -1.84 -9.67 2.76
C MET A 247 -0.48 -10.35 3.00
N LEU A 248 0.62 -9.61 2.80
CA LEU A 248 1.96 -10.11 3.06
C LEU A 248 2.11 -10.57 4.53
N GLY A 249 1.52 -9.79 5.44
CA GLY A 249 1.50 -10.11 6.85
C GLY A 249 0.75 -11.42 7.16
N PHE A 250 -0.44 -11.59 6.64
CA PHE A 250 -1.21 -12.84 6.81
C PHE A 250 -0.48 -14.03 6.19
N TYR A 251 0.12 -13.89 5.02
CA TYR A 251 0.89 -14.99 4.42
C TYR A 251 2.11 -15.37 5.26
N GLY A 252 2.82 -14.41 5.83
CA GLY A 252 3.95 -14.67 6.72
C GLY A 252 3.53 -15.43 7.98
N LEU A 253 2.44 -15.01 8.61
CA LEU A 253 1.88 -15.67 9.81
C LEU A 253 1.37 -17.08 9.49
N ILE A 254 0.64 -17.26 8.38
CA ILE A 254 0.16 -18.58 7.94
C ILE A 254 1.33 -19.51 7.62
N TYR A 255 2.37 -19.01 6.98
CA TYR A 255 3.56 -19.80 6.66
C TYR A 255 4.27 -20.32 7.92
N GLU A 256 4.44 -19.46 8.94
CA GLU A 256 5.00 -19.86 10.23
C GLU A 256 4.12 -20.91 10.94
N PHE A 257 2.81 -20.70 10.91
CA PHE A 257 1.87 -21.64 11.52
C PHE A 257 1.92 -23.04 10.88
N ILE A 258 2.11 -23.12 9.55
CA ILE A 258 2.23 -24.38 8.80
C ILE A 258 3.62 -25.00 8.99
N ASN A 259 4.67 -24.17 9.14
CA ASN A 259 6.06 -24.61 9.28
C ASN A 259 6.65 -24.11 10.61
N PRO A 260 6.26 -24.71 11.75
CA PRO A 260 6.74 -24.27 13.05
C PRO A 260 8.27 -24.36 13.13
N GLY A 261 8.90 -23.22 13.48
CA GLY A 261 10.36 -23.05 13.49
C GLY A 261 10.90 -22.10 12.40
N ALA A 262 10.09 -21.70 11.44
CA ALA A 262 10.42 -20.67 10.46
C ALA A 262 10.12 -19.27 11.04
N ILE A 263 10.83 -18.85 12.10
CA ILE A 263 10.54 -17.62 12.88
C ILE A 263 10.52 -16.34 12.03
N PHE A 264 11.42 -16.26 11.05
CA PHE A 264 11.58 -15.02 10.25
C PHE A 264 10.30 -14.59 9.47
N PRO A 265 9.60 -15.46 8.74
CA PRO A 265 8.38 -15.07 8.02
C PRO A 265 7.26 -14.60 8.96
N GLY A 266 7.12 -15.21 10.14
CA GLY A 266 6.09 -14.82 11.11
C GLY A 266 6.37 -13.48 11.76
N VAL A 267 7.63 -13.22 12.16
CA VAL A 267 8.00 -11.90 12.71
C VAL A 267 7.77 -10.79 11.69
N VAL A 268 8.25 -10.98 10.46
CA VAL A 268 8.03 -10.01 9.38
C VAL A 268 6.52 -9.87 9.08
N GLY A 269 5.81 -11.01 9.06
CA GLY A 269 4.37 -11.05 8.86
C GLY A 269 3.61 -10.27 9.94
N GLY A 270 3.94 -10.50 11.21
CA GLY A 270 3.35 -9.75 12.33
C GLY A 270 3.60 -8.24 12.24
N MET A 271 4.81 -7.83 11.87
CA MET A 271 5.13 -6.42 11.65
C MET A 271 4.30 -5.83 10.50
N CYS A 272 4.18 -6.55 9.38
CA CYS A 272 3.38 -6.11 8.25
C CYS A 272 1.89 -5.97 8.60
N VAL A 273 1.33 -6.88 9.41
CA VAL A 273 -0.06 -6.77 9.90
C VAL A 273 -0.24 -5.54 10.77
N ILE A 274 0.66 -5.29 11.73
CA ILE A 274 0.57 -4.12 12.63
C ILE A 274 0.64 -2.82 11.82
N ILE A 275 1.61 -2.71 10.89
CA ILE A 275 1.75 -1.52 10.04
C ILE A 275 0.53 -1.38 9.12
N GLY A 276 0.03 -2.47 8.55
CA GLY A 276 -1.18 -2.47 7.72
C GLY A 276 -2.42 -2.03 8.48
N LEU A 277 -2.62 -2.51 9.70
CA LEU A 277 -3.72 -2.08 10.58
C LEU A 277 -3.60 -0.60 10.95
N PHE A 278 -2.40 -0.12 11.26
CA PHE A 278 -2.15 1.30 11.50
C PHE A 278 -2.51 2.15 10.27
N ALA A 279 -2.09 1.73 9.09
CA ALA A 279 -2.42 2.40 7.83
C ALA A 279 -3.95 2.42 7.57
N LEU A 280 -4.65 1.35 7.90
CA LEU A 280 -6.11 1.25 7.75
C LEU A 280 -6.90 2.08 8.75
N GLN A 281 -6.34 2.49 9.91
CA GLN A 281 -7.05 3.30 10.90
C GLN A 281 -7.59 4.63 10.33
N THR A 282 -6.93 5.17 9.30
CA THR A 282 -7.33 6.43 8.66
C THR A 282 -8.38 6.24 7.56
N LEU A 283 -8.78 4.98 7.28
CA LEU A 283 -9.68 4.62 6.20
C LEU A 283 -11.01 4.07 6.74
N PRO A 284 -12.14 4.30 6.05
CA PRO A 284 -13.44 3.75 6.45
C PRO A 284 -13.48 2.23 6.21
N ILE A 285 -13.15 1.44 7.24
CA ILE A 285 -13.14 -0.01 7.15
C ILE A 285 -14.55 -0.57 7.29
N ASN A 286 -14.93 -1.43 6.35
CA ASN A 286 -16.12 -2.25 6.45
C ASN A 286 -15.79 -3.60 7.12
N TYR A 287 -16.30 -3.78 8.34
CA TYR A 287 -16.04 -5.01 9.12
C TYR A 287 -16.61 -6.28 8.45
N ALA A 288 -17.73 -6.18 7.71
CA ALA A 288 -18.24 -7.31 6.96
C ALA A 288 -17.29 -7.72 5.83
N GLY A 289 -16.71 -6.75 5.13
CA GLY A 289 -15.65 -6.98 4.15
C GLY A 289 -14.41 -7.64 4.75
N LEU A 290 -13.98 -7.17 5.93
CA LEU A 290 -12.85 -7.76 6.66
C LEU A 290 -13.13 -9.21 7.07
N LEU A 291 -14.31 -9.49 7.63
CA LEU A 291 -14.69 -10.85 8.02
C LEU A 291 -14.78 -11.79 6.82
N LEU A 292 -15.32 -11.32 5.70
CA LEU A 292 -15.41 -12.11 4.46
C LEU A 292 -14.03 -12.39 3.87
N LEU A 293 -13.10 -11.43 3.94
CA LEU A 293 -11.71 -11.61 3.54
C LEU A 293 -11.01 -12.66 4.41
N LEU A 294 -11.17 -12.57 5.74
CA LEU A 294 -10.63 -13.55 6.68
C LEU A 294 -11.25 -14.94 6.49
N LEU A 295 -12.55 -15.02 6.19
CA LEU A 295 -13.21 -16.28 5.82
C LEU A 295 -12.59 -16.87 4.55
N GLY A 296 -12.36 -16.05 3.52
CA GLY A 296 -11.68 -16.49 2.29
C GLY A 296 -10.29 -17.06 2.56
N LEU A 297 -9.48 -16.39 3.36
CA LEU A 297 -8.17 -16.89 3.81
C LEU A 297 -8.32 -18.20 4.60
N GLY A 298 -9.28 -18.28 5.52
CA GLY A 298 -9.57 -19.48 6.28
C GLY A 298 -9.93 -20.68 5.39
N LEU A 299 -10.74 -20.46 4.35
CA LEU A 299 -11.08 -21.51 3.36
C LEU A 299 -9.86 -21.97 2.58
N PHE A 300 -8.96 -21.07 2.19
CA PHE A 300 -7.70 -21.43 1.54
C PHE A 300 -6.81 -22.27 2.46
N VAL A 301 -6.67 -21.89 3.73
CA VAL A 301 -5.89 -22.67 4.71
C VAL A 301 -6.55 -24.04 4.94
N THR A 302 -7.86 -24.10 5.04
CA THR A 302 -8.59 -25.35 5.26
C THR A 302 -8.40 -26.34 4.11
N GLU A 303 -8.34 -25.86 2.85
CA GLU A 303 -8.06 -26.72 1.68
C GLU A 303 -6.72 -27.42 1.77
N LEU A 304 -5.70 -26.83 2.43
CA LEU A 304 -4.39 -27.48 2.62
C LEU A 304 -4.47 -28.72 3.52
N PHE A 305 -5.43 -28.74 4.45
CA PHE A 305 -5.64 -29.85 5.41
C PHE A 305 -6.74 -30.82 4.97
N LEU A 306 -7.83 -30.28 4.39
CA LEU A 306 -8.99 -31.02 3.94
C LEU A 306 -9.06 -30.96 2.40
N VAL A 307 -8.33 -31.84 1.72
CA VAL A 307 -8.30 -31.86 0.25
C VAL A 307 -9.70 -32.08 -0.32
N SER A 308 -10.43 -30.99 -0.60
CA SER A 308 -11.83 -31.00 -1.08
C SER A 308 -11.96 -31.09 -2.61
N GLY A 309 -10.84 -31.27 -3.31
CA GLY A 309 -10.80 -31.26 -4.78
C GLY A 309 -10.89 -29.85 -5.39
N GLY A 310 -10.58 -28.81 -4.61
CA GLY A 310 -10.57 -27.42 -5.06
C GLY A 310 -11.85 -26.63 -4.76
N LEU A 311 -12.86 -27.25 -4.17
CA LEU A 311 -14.13 -26.57 -3.86
C LEU A 311 -13.93 -25.43 -2.86
N LEU A 312 -13.15 -25.66 -1.79
CA LEU A 312 -12.82 -24.63 -0.79
C LEU A 312 -11.91 -23.55 -1.40
N THR A 313 -11.04 -23.90 -2.35
CA THR A 313 -10.23 -22.91 -3.08
C THR A 313 -11.10 -21.94 -3.88
N VAL A 314 -12.11 -22.46 -4.61
CA VAL A 314 -13.04 -21.61 -5.36
C VAL A 314 -13.90 -20.75 -4.43
N GLY A 315 -14.47 -21.33 -3.38
CA GLY A 315 -15.23 -20.59 -2.36
C GLY A 315 -14.38 -19.54 -1.67
N GLY A 316 -13.14 -19.89 -1.34
CA GLY A 316 -12.14 -18.99 -0.77
C GLY A 316 -11.82 -17.82 -1.70
N ALA A 317 -11.61 -18.06 -3.00
CA ALA A 317 -11.34 -17.02 -3.99
C ALA A 317 -12.54 -16.06 -4.13
N VAL A 318 -13.76 -16.55 -4.14
CA VAL A 318 -14.98 -15.73 -4.20
C VAL A 318 -15.10 -14.86 -2.93
N ALA A 319 -15.02 -15.49 -1.74
CA ALA A 319 -15.12 -14.78 -0.46
C ALA A 319 -14.01 -13.74 -0.31
N PHE A 320 -12.78 -14.09 -0.66
CA PHE A 320 -11.63 -13.21 -0.61
C PHE A 320 -11.78 -12.00 -1.55
N THR A 321 -12.24 -12.23 -2.79
CA THR A 321 -12.47 -11.16 -3.78
C THR A 321 -13.53 -10.19 -3.30
N ILE A 322 -14.71 -10.71 -2.90
CA ILE A 322 -15.82 -9.87 -2.43
C ILE A 322 -15.41 -9.13 -1.14
N GLY A 323 -14.75 -9.83 -0.20
CA GLY A 323 -14.24 -9.24 1.03
C GLY A 323 -13.25 -8.11 0.77
N SER A 324 -12.32 -8.31 -0.17
CA SER A 324 -11.35 -7.26 -0.57
C SER A 324 -12.02 -6.05 -1.21
N MET A 325 -13.04 -6.26 -2.06
CA MET A 325 -13.81 -5.16 -2.66
C MET A 325 -14.64 -4.39 -1.64
N MET A 326 -15.14 -5.08 -0.61
CA MET A 326 -15.95 -4.48 0.45
C MET A 326 -15.11 -3.92 1.60
N LEU A 327 -13.81 -4.21 1.67
CA LEU A 327 -12.96 -3.87 2.83
C LEU A 327 -12.94 -2.37 3.11
N ILE A 328 -12.92 -1.54 2.07
CA ILE A 328 -12.98 -0.08 2.19
C ILE A 328 -14.24 0.41 1.48
N ASP A 329 -15.18 0.90 2.26
CA ASP A 329 -16.44 1.46 1.78
C ASP A 329 -16.30 2.98 1.68
N SER A 330 -15.96 3.45 0.49
CA SER A 330 -15.78 4.87 0.21
C SER A 330 -16.46 5.25 -1.11
N PRO A 331 -17.14 6.39 -1.18
CA PRO A 331 -17.67 6.93 -2.43
C PRO A 331 -16.54 7.39 -3.37
N TYR A 332 -15.35 7.65 -2.82
CA TYR A 332 -14.20 8.13 -3.60
C TYR A 332 -13.40 6.99 -4.22
N PRO A 333 -13.23 6.93 -5.54
CA PRO A 333 -12.48 5.87 -6.23
C PRO A 333 -11.04 5.73 -5.73
N TYR A 334 -10.38 6.84 -5.38
CA TYR A 334 -8.98 6.86 -4.93
C TYR A 334 -8.77 6.32 -3.50
N LEU A 335 -9.85 6.19 -2.70
CA LEU A 335 -9.82 5.54 -1.38
C LEU A 335 -10.22 4.06 -1.44
N ARG A 336 -10.64 3.54 -2.59
CA ARG A 336 -10.97 2.12 -2.77
C ARG A 336 -9.72 1.31 -3.11
N ILE A 337 -9.73 0.04 -2.73
CA ILE A 337 -8.68 -0.88 -3.17
C ILE A 337 -8.89 -1.16 -4.65
N SER A 338 -7.83 -0.98 -5.43
CA SER A 338 -7.86 -1.19 -6.87
C SER A 338 -8.00 -2.66 -7.21
N LEU A 339 -8.80 -2.99 -8.22
CA LEU A 339 -8.88 -4.34 -8.79
C LEU A 339 -7.52 -4.83 -9.30
N TYR A 340 -6.64 -3.91 -9.72
CA TYR A 340 -5.25 -4.23 -10.09
C TYR A 340 -4.40 -4.74 -8.91
N ALA A 341 -4.80 -4.47 -7.65
CA ALA A 341 -4.18 -5.05 -6.46
C ALA A 341 -4.90 -6.34 -6.04
N ILE A 342 -6.23 -6.38 -6.10
CA ILE A 342 -7.06 -7.51 -5.66
C ILE A 342 -6.82 -8.73 -6.56
N ILE A 343 -6.96 -8.58 -7.88
CA ILE A 343 -6.92 -9.71 -8.83
C ILE A 343 -5.58 -10.49 -8.75
N PRO A 344 -4.40 -9.84 -8.79
CA PRO A 344 -3.14 -10.55 -8.62
C PRO A 344 -3.02 -11.24 -7.26
N ALA A 345 -3.51 -10.63 -6.17
CA ALA A 345 -3.48 -11.23 -4.84
C ALA A 345 -4.34 -12.51 -4.78
N VAL A 346 -5.55 -12.48 -5.34
CA VAL A 346 -6.43 -13.65 -5.42
C VAL A 346 -5.81 -14.77 -6.26
N ILE A 347 -5.29 -14.43 -7.44
CA ILE A 347 -4.66 -15.41 -8.35
C ILE A 347 -3.41 -16.01 -7.70
N ALA A 348 -2.56 -15.20 -7.09
CA ALA A 348 -1.34 -15.67 -6.43
C ALA A 348 -1.69 -16.61 -5.27
N THR A 349 -2.68 -16.27 -4.45
CA THR A 349 -3.14 -17.08 -3.32
C THR A 349 -3.72 -18.42 -3.81
N GLY A 350 -4.66 -18.36 -4.75
CA GLY A 350 -5.28 -19.56 -5.31
C GLY A 350 -4.27 -20.48 -6.00
N ALA A 351 -3.37 -19.92 -6.80
CA ALA A 351 -2.31 -20.67 -7.46
C ALA A 351 -1.36 -21.33 -6.45
N PHE A 352 -0.98 -20.60 -5.39
CA PHE A 352 -0.15 -21.15 -4.32
C PHE A 352 -0.82 -22.33 -3.61
N VAL A 353 -2.11 -22.20 -3.26
CA VAL A 353 -2.88 -23.28 -2.62
C VAL A 353 -2.99 -24.51 -3.52
N LEU A 354 -3.35 -24.31 -4.80
CA LEU A 354 -3.44 -25.41 -5.76
C LEU A 354 -2.09 -26.11 -5.97
N PHE A 355 -1.00 -25.34 -6.03
CA PHE A 355 0.35 -25.89 -6.12
C PHE A 355 0.71 -26.71 -4.87
N ALA A 356 0.45 -26.16 -3.67
CA ALA A 356 0.73 -26.83 -2.41
C ALA A 356 -0.07 -28.14 -2.26
N VAL A 357 -1.38 -28.11 -2.58
CA VAL A 357 -2.24 -29.32 -2.58
C VAL A 357 -1.73 -30.33 -3.61
N GLY A 358 -1.42 -29.89 -4.83
CA GLY A 358 -0.87 -30.77 -5.87
C GLY A 358 0.44 -31.45 -5.44
N TYR A 359 1.33 -30.69 -4.77
CA TYR A 359 2.59 -31.23 -4.25
C TYR A 359 2.35 -32.22 -3.11
N ALA A 360 1.43 -31.92 -2.19
CA ALA A 360 1.06 -32.80 -1.08
C ALA A 360 0.48 -34.14 -1.60
N LEU A 361 -0.45 -34.10 -2.58
CA LEU A 361 -1.01 -35.29 -3.21
C LEU A 361 0.06 -36.12 -3.93
N LYS A 362 1.00 -35.49 -4.61
CA LYS A 362 2.13 -36.17 -5.26
C LYS A 362 3.06 -36.81 -4.23
N ALA A 363 3.29 -36.17 -3.08
CA ALA A 363 4.09 -36.73 -1.99
C ALA A 363 3.42 -37.96 -1.38
N GLN A 364 2.10 -37.93 -1.17
CA GLN A 364 1.33 -39.09 -0.66
C GLN A 364 1.33 -40.30 -1.61
N LYS A 365 1.39 -40.07 -2.92
CA LYS A 365 1.46 -41.14 -3.91
C LYS A 365 2.84 -41.77 -4.07
N ARG A 366 3.88 -41.21 -3.46
CA ARG A 366 5.21 -41.83 -3.47
C ARG A 366 5.17 -43.12 -2.64
N ARG A 367 5.63 -44.23 -3.25
CA ARG A 367 5.78 -45.51 -2.55
C ARG A 367 6.70 -45.32 -1.33
N THR A 368 6.24 -45.83 -0.21
CA THR A 368 7.10 -45.88 1.00
C THR A 368 8.30 -46.78 0.70
N THR A 369 9.50 -46.17 0.71
CA THR A 369 10.76 -46.87 0.50
C THR A 369 11.37 -47.43 1.80
N THR A 370 10.72 -47.20 2.94
CA THR A 370 11.18 -47.57 4.27
C THR A 370 10.11 -48.38 5.00
N GLY A 371 10.56 -49.27 5.91
CA GLY A 371 9.69 -50.15 6.67
C GLY A 371 9.28 -51.45 5.93
N SER A 372 8.35 -52.18 6.52
CA SER A 372 7.93 -53.51 6.00
C SER A 372 7.34 -53.47 4.57
N GLN A 373 6.72 -52.33 4.19
CA GLN A 373 6.19 -52.15 2.84
C GLN A 373 7.28 -51.87 1.79
N GLY A 374 8.41 -51.32 2.17
CA GLY A 374 9.56 -51.07 1.28
C GLY A 374 10.25 -52.35 0.85
N LEU A 375 10.13 -53.43 1.63
CA LEU A 375 10.73 -54.72 1.33
C LEU A 375 9.91 -55.53 0.32
N ILE A 376 8.65 -55.25 0.12
CA ILE A 376 7.77 -56.01 -0.83
C ILE A 376 8.21 -55.68 -2.26
N GLY A 377 8.55 -56.74 -3.01
CA GLY A 377 9.05 -56.66 -4.39
C GLY A 377 10.58 -56.54 -4.50
N GLU A 378 11.31 -56.34 -3.36
CA GLU A 378 12.73 -56.36 -3.36
C GLU A 378 13.30 -57.75 -3.69
N THR A 379 14.46 -57.74 -4.32
CA THR A 379 15.20 -58.96 -4.66
C THR A 379 16.31 -59.20 -3.67
N GLY A 380 16.55 -60.48 -3.39
CA GLY A 380 17.60 -60.94 -2.49
C GLY A 380 18.14 -62.27 -2.87
N ARG A 381 18.83 -62.95 -1.95
CA ARG A 381 19.34 -64.33 -2.11
C ARG A 381 18.98 -65.20 -0.93
N ALA A 382 18.62 -66.44 -1.16
CA ALA A 382 18.50 -67.43 -0.12
C ALA A 382 19.87 -67.81 0.41
N ARG A 383 20.09 -67.72 1.73
CA ARG A 383 21.35 -68.06 2.39
C ARG A 383 21.29 -69.44 3.05
N ALA A 384 20.11 -70.01 3.17
CA ALA A 384 19.85 -71.40 3.58
C ALA A 384 18.67 -71.89 2.78
N ALA A 385 18.40 -73.19 2.80
CA ALA A 385 17.18 -73.74 2.20
C ALA A 385 15.98 -73.09 2.84
N VAL A 386 15.00 -72.63 1.98
CA VAL A 386 13.77 -71.99 2.41
C VAL A 386 12.62 -72.89 2.03
N ASP A 387 11.78 -73.25 3.00
CA ASP A 387 10.58 -74.09 2.81
C ASP A 387 9.35 -73.36 3.44
N ALA A 388 8.21 -74.10 3.51
CA ALA A 388 6.99 -73.58 4.10
C ALA A 388 7.08 -73.31 5.61
N ARG A 389 8.14 -73.85 6.31
CA ARG A 389 8.29 -73.67 7.76
C ARG A 389 9.30 -72.61 8.12
N SER A 390 10.47 -72.58 7.51
CA SER A 390 11.51 -71.57 7.78
C SER A 390 12.66 -71.64 6.76
N GLY A 391 13.35 -70.55 6.64
CA GLY A 391 14.61 -70.37 5.92
C GLY A 391 15.25 -69.04 6.26
N LYS A 392 16.45 -68.77 5.72
CA LYS A 392 17.14 -67.50 5.86
C LYS A 392 17.44 -66.92 4.49
N VAL A 393 17.08 -65.68 4.32
CA VAL A 393 17.34 -64.89 3.10
C VAL A 393 18.09 -63.61 3.44
N PHE A 394 18.85 -63.08 2.49
CA PHE A 394 19.51 -61.83 2.57
C PHE A 394 18.86 -60.86 1.59
N VAL A 395 18.23 -59.81 2.15
CA VAL A 395 17.46 -58.81 1.41
C VAL A 395 17.82 -57.44 1.97
N HIS A 396 18.06 -56.46 1.10
CA HIS A 396 18.32 -55.06 1.46
C HIS A 396 19.42 -54.86 2.51
N GLY A 397 20.50 -55.70 2.44
CA GLY A 397 21.67 -55.60 3.36
C GLY A 397 21.49 -56.30 4.69
N GLU A 398 20.35 -56.95 4.96
CA GLU A 398 20.03 -57.62 6.23
C GLU A 398 19.61 -59.07 6.05
N TYR A 399 19.79 -59.89 7.12
CA TYR A 399 19.34 -61.27 7.17
C TYR A 399 17.93 -61.35 7.73
N TRP A 400 17.05 -62.02 6.99
CA TRP A 400 15.66 -62.19 7.37
C TRP A 400 15.26 -63.67 7.43
N PHE A 401 14.38 -64.01 8.36
CA PHE A 401 13.70 -65.31 8.30
C PHE A 401 12.66 -65.27 7.17
N ALA A 402 12.62 -66.31 6.40
CA ALA A 402 11.69 -66.40 5.27
C ALA A 402 10.98 -67.74 5.19
N THR A 403 9.79 -67.70 4.54
CA THR A 403 9.02 -68.91 4.17
C THR A 403 8.72 -68.82 2.69
N SER A 404 8.56 -69.97 2.04
CA SER A 404 8.18 -70.06 0.63
C SER A 404 7.24 -71.24 0.42
N ASP A 405 6.30 -71.07 -0.50
CA ASP A 405 5.33 -72.13 -0.86
C ASP A 405 5.98 -73.30 -1.65
N ALA A 406 7.08 -73.01 -2.33
CA ALA A 406 7.93 -74.00 -3.01
C ALA A 406 9.32 -74.02 -2.37
N PRO A 407 9.99 -75.19 -2.23
CA PRO A 407 11.34 -75.27 -1.66
C PRO A 407 12.34 -74.54 -2.53
N ILE A 408 13.12 -73.66 -1.91
CA ILE A 408 14.17 -72.82 -2.54
C ILE A 408 15.53 -73.30 -2.03
N THR A 409 16.46 -73.57 -2.94
CA THR A 409 17.84 -73.95 -2.60
C THR A 409 18.71 -72.77 -2.17
N PRO A 410 19.77 -73.02 -1.39
CA PRO A 410 20.72 -71.93 -1.06
C PRO A 410 21.29 -71.24 -2.30
N ASP A 411 21.59 -69.93 -2.18
CA ASP A 411 22.13 -69.04 -3.20
C ASP A 411 21.20 -68.71 -4.38
N THR A 412 19.94 -69.24 -4.38
CA THR A 412 18.93 -68.89 -5.39
C THR A 412 18.48 -67.45 -5.23
N PRO A 413 18.35 -66.65 -6.33
CA PRO A 413 17.73 -65.35 -6.31
C PRO A 413 16.26 -65.46 -5.93
N ILE A 414 15.84 -64.57 -5.01
CA ILE A 414 14.44 -64.55 -4.52
C ILE A 414 13.83 -63.17 -4.65
N ARG A 415 12.51 -63.10 -4.66
CA ARG A 415 11.71 -61.87 -4.56
C ARG A 415 10.81 -61.96 -3.33
N VAL A 416 10.71 -60.85 -2.61
CA VAL A 416 9.83 -60.72 -1.45
C VAL A 416 8.40 -60.49 -1.92
N LEU A 417 7.49 -61.38 -1.55
CA LEU A 417 6.04 -61.28 -1.86
C LEU A 417 5.27 -60.54 -0.77
N LYS A 418 5.64 -60.85 0.52
CA LYS A 418 4.91 -60.32 1.67
C LYS A 418 5.80 -60.23 2.88
N VAL A 419 5.53 -59.29 3.76
CA VAL A 419 6.18 -59.14 5.05
C VAL A 419 5.20 -59.42 6.18
N ASN A 420 5.46 -60.46 6.98
CA ASN A 420 4.64 -60.88 8.12
C ASN A 420 5.45 -60.70 9.42
N GLY A 421 5.40 -59.50 10.01
CA GLY A 421 6.23 -59.14 11.17
C GLY A 421 7.74 -59.20 10.84
N LEU A 422 8.49 -60.09 11.46
CA LEU A 422 9.89 -60.32 11.21
C LEU A 422 10.20 -61.46 10.21
N ARG A 423 9.21 -61.97 9.49
CA ARG A 423 9.36 -62.99 8.49
C ARG A 423 8.93 -62.51 7.12
N LEU A 424 9.71 -62.88 6.10
CA LEU A 424 9.40 -62.62 4.70
C LEU A 424 8.77 -63.85 4.03
N GLN A 425 7.73 -63.66 3.25
CA GLN A 425 7.29 -64.66 2.30
C GLN A 425 7.97 -64.35 0.96
N VAL A 426 8.67 -65.36 0.41
CA VAL A 426 9.51 -65.16 -0.77
C VAL A 426 9.21 -66.21 -1.84
N GLU A 427 9.49 -65.84 -3.09
CA GLU A 427 9.45 -66.79 -4.23
C GLU A 427 10.80 -66.85 -4.94
N SER A 428 11.10 -67.96 -5.62
CA SER A 428 12.28 -68.08 -6.47
C SER A 428 12.09 -67.32 -7.78
N LEU A 429 13.09 -66.54 -8.18
CA LEU A 429 13.06 -65.85 -9.50
C LEU A 429 13.35 -66.83 -10.66
N ASP A 430 14.02 -67.99 -10.36
CA ASP A 430 14.33 -68.99 -11.37
C ASP A 430 13.08 -69.81 -11.77
N SER A 431 12.02 -69.86 -10.94
CA SER A 431 10.78 -70.60 -11.25
C SER A 431 9.94 -69.95 -12.32
N ASN A 432 10.09 -68.62 -12.56
CA ASN A 432 9.39 -67.91 -13.60
C ASN A 432 10.04 -68.06 -14.99
N ALA A 433 11.26 -68.51 -15.09
CA ALA A 433 11.92 -68.79 -16.38
C ALA A 433 11.46 -70.07 -17.00
N ASP A 434 10.99 -71.07 -16.21
CA ASP A 434 10.45 -72.31 -16.71
C ASP A 434 8.95 -72.25 -17.08
N ALA A 435 8.18 -71.38 -16.43
CA ALA A 435 6.75 -71.17 -16.76
C ALA A 435 6.54 -70.46 -18.12
N THR A 436 7.49 -69.59 -18.52
CA THR A 436 7.42 -68.89 -19.82
C THR A 436 7.87 -69.82 -20.98
N LYS A 437 8.68 -70.84 -20.76
CA LYS A 437 9.09 -71.79 -21.80
C LYS A 437 8.08 -72.89 -22.08
N GLN A 438 7.16 -73.21 -21.15
CA GLN A 438 6.10 -74.19 -21.35
C GLN A 438 4.86 -73.62 -22.07
N GLY A 439 4.78 -72.29 -22.19
CA GLY A 439 3.68 -71.62 -22.93
C GLY A 439 3.93 -71.45 -24.44
N GLU A 440 5.18 -71.55 -24.90
CA GLU A 440 5.53 -71.36 -26.32
C GLU A 440 5.53 -72.67 -27.16
N ASP A 441 5.53 -73.87 -26.53
CA ASP A 441 5.54 -75.15 -27.26
C ASP A 441 4.17 -75.75 -27.48
N SER A 442 3.04 -75.07 -27.21
CA SER A 442 1.66 -75.59 -27.39
C SER A 442 0.92 -74.93 -28.53
N HIS A 443 1.54 -74.19 -29.43
CA HIS A 443 0.90 -73.68 -30.63
C HIS A 443 1.71 -73.92 -31.89
N VAL A 444 2.04 -75.22 -32.19
CA VAL A 444 2.35 -75.70 -33.53
C VAL A 444 1.86 -77.14 -33.61
N VAL A 445 0.64 -77.36 -34.01
CA VAL A 445 0.13 -78.39 -34.94
C VAL A 445 -1.18 -77.87 -35.51
#